data_08c764e3c9638b675909a103aa9b8c8b
#
_entry.id   08c764e3c9638b675909a103aa9b8c8b
#
_cell.length_a   1.000
_cell.length_b   1.000
_cell.length_c   1.000
_cell.angle_alpha   90.00
_cell.angle_beta   90.00
_cell.angle_gamma   90.00
#
_symmetry.space_group_name_H-M   'P 1'
#
loop_
_entity.id
_entity.type
_entity.pdbx_description
1 polymer ?
#
loop_
_entity_poly.entity_id
_entity_poly.type
_entity_poly.pdbx_seq_one_letter_code
_entity_poly.pdbx_strand_id
1 'polypeptide(L)'
;MAEPFLSEIRIMSFGFPPKGWALCDGQLLPINQNQALFSLLGTTYGGDGRVNFGLPDLRSRTPIHMGNSHTLGERGGEQAHTLSISEIPTHTHTLNATSVNGDLIFAAANQLAGSPSQLYQPPDANLVAMNPASIGNTGGSQAHLNMQPFLVLNFSIALQGIFPSQT
;
A
#
# COMPACT_ATOMS: atom_id res chain seq x y z
N MET A 1 23.73 -30.27 8.73
CA MET A 1 22.46 -29.55 8.45
C MET A 1 21.62 -30.47 7.56
N ALA A 2 20.32 -30.55 7.80
CA ALA A 2 19.44 -31.30 6.90
C ALA A 2 19.49 -30.67 5.50
N GLU A 3 19.48 -31.50 4.46
CA GLU A 3 19.44 -31.07 3.08
C GLU A 3 18.08 -30.37 2.84
N PRO A 4 18.05 -29.17 2.22
CA PRO A 4 16.78 -28.47 1.98
C PRO A 4 15.97 -29.16 0.89
N PHE A 5 14.68 -28.89 0.85
CA PHE A 5 13.91 -29.16 -0.35
C PHE A 5 14.26 -28.16 -1.45
N LEU A 6 14.29 -28.62 -2.69
CA LEU A 6 14.41 -27.72 -3.83
C LEU A 6 13.26 -26.70 -3.82
N SER A 7 13.55 -25.41 -4.05
CA SER A 7 12.58 -24.30 -3.92
C SER A 7 12.17 -23.95 -2.48
N GLU A 8 12.79 -24.54 -1.45
CA GLU A 8 12.51 -24.13 -0.07
C GLU A 8 12.97 -22.69 0.16
N ILE A 9 12.13 -21.87 0.82
CA ILE A 9 12.49 -20.50 1.21
C ILE A 9 12.80 -20.46 2.70
N ARG A 10 13.94 -19.87 3.06
CA ARG A 10 14.35 -19.62 4.46
C ARG A 10 14.64 -18.15 4.72
N ILE A 11 14.38 -17.75 5.95
CA ILE A 11 14.74 -16.42 6.47
C ILE A 11 16.16 -16.49 7.03
N MET A 12 16.98 -15.51 6.65
CA MET A 12 18.40 -15.41 7.03
C MET A 12 18.69 -14.02 7.60
N SER A 13 19.53 -13.97 8.64
CA SER A 13 19.93 -12.69 9.30
C SER A 13 21.18 -12.05 8.70
N PHE A 14 21.77 -12.64 7.65
CA PHE A 14 22.99 -12.15 7.00
C PHE A 14 22.72 -11.73 5.54
N GLY A 15 23.63 -10.92 4.97
CA GLY A 15 23.40 -10.17 3.73
C GLY A 15 23.69 -10.89 2.41
N PHE A 16 23.99 -12.20 2.41
CA PHE A 16 24.33 -12.98 1.21
C PHE A 16 23.67 -14.37 1.24
N PRO A 17 23.32 -14.95 0.08
CA PRO A 17 22.76 -16.30 0.05
C PRO A 17 23.87 -17.33 0.30
N PRO A 18 23.64 -18.41 1.07
CA PRO A 18 24.56 -19.52 1.20
C PRO A 18 24.84 -20.20 -0.15
N LYS A 19 25.90 -21.02 -0.23
CA LYS A 19 26.16 -21.83 -1.42
C LYS A 19 24.96 -22.74 -1.73
N GLY A 20 24.51 -22.73 -2.99
CA GLY A 20 23.33 -23.46 -3.47
C GLY A 20 22.01 -22.75 -3.19
N TRP A 21 22.05 -21.50 -2.76
CA TRP A 21 20.86 -20.64 -2.53
C TRP A 21 20.97 -19.36 -3.34
N ALA A 22 19.83 -18.70 -3.56
CA ALA A 22 19.73 -17.36 -4.15
C ALA A 22 18.83 -16.47 -3.29
N LEU A 23 19.01 -15.16 -3.39
CA LEU A 23 18.10 -14.21 -2.74
C LEU A 23 16.74 -14.19 -3.45
N CYS A 24 15.66 -13.99 -2.70
CA CYS A 24 14.32 -13.78 -3.22
C CYS A 24 14.13 -12.30 -3.59
N ASP A 25 14.83 -11.85 -4.61
CA ASP A 25 14.88 -10.46 -5.10
C ASP A 25 14.31 -10.28 -6.52
N GLY A 26 13.64 -11.32 -7.04
CA GLY A 26 13.02 -11.28 -8.36
C GLY A 26 13.99 -11.50 -9.52
N GLN A 27 15.21 -11.95 -9.26
CA GLN A 27 16.20 -12.20 -10.31
C GLN A 27 15.72 -13.28 -11.29
N LEU A 28 16.16 -13.16 -12.55
CA LEU A 28 15.89 -14.16 -13.59
C LEU A 28 17.00 -15.20 -13.62
N LEU A 29 16.63 -16.47 -13.67
CA LEU A 29 17.55 -17.60 -13.80
C LEU A 29 17.37 -18.28 -15.16
N PRO A 30 18.47 -18.77 -15.77
CA PRO A 30 18.41 -19.53 -17.00
C PRO A 30 17.85 -20.94 -16.74
N ILE A 31 16.88 -21.35 -17.58
CA ILE A 31 16.18 -22.65 -17.46
C ILE A 31 17.15 -23.83 -17.66
N ASN A 32 18.08 -23.70 -18.63
CA ASN A 32 19.01 -24.78 -18.97
C ASN A 32 19.93 -25.20 -17.81
N GLN A 33 20.17 -24.30 -16.84
CA GLN A 33 20.98 -24.57 -15.65
C GLN A 33 20.13 -24.90 -14.40
N ASN A 34 18.81 -24.71 -14.46
CA ASN A 34 17.91 -24.79 -13.31
C ASN A 34 16.59 -25.53 -13.66
N GLN A 35 16.67 -26.59 -14.49
CA GLN A 35 15.49 -27.28 -15.03
C GLN A 35 14.57 -27.83 -13.94
N ALA A 36 15.13 -28.46 -12.91
CA ALA A 36 14.35 -29.01 -11.81
C ALA A 36 13.62 -27.90 -11.00
N LEU A 37 14.28 -26.77 -10.77
CA LEU A 37 13.67 -25.62 -10.10
C LEU A 37 12.56 -25.01 -10.99
N PHE A 38 12.80 -24.88 -12.29
CA PHE A 38 11.80 -24.42 -13.24
C PHE A 38 10.57 -25.34 -13.29
N SER A 39 10.73 -26.65 -13.16
CA SER A 39 9.59 -27.57 -13.13
C SER A 39 8.66 -27.37 -11.91
N LEU A 40 9.18 -26.78 -10.81
CA LEU A 40 8.41 -26.44 -9.62
C LEU A 40 7.79 -25.03 -9.70
N LEU A 41 8.56 -24.04 -10.17
CA LEU A 41 8.16 -22.64 -10.11
C LEU A 41 7.45 -22.19 -11.41
N GLY A 42 7.78 -22.79 -12.54
CA GLY A 42 7.29 -22.32 -13.84
C GLY A 42 7.61 -20.85 -14.07
N THR A 43 6.64 -20.11 -14.59
CA THR A 43 6.69 -18.66 -14.80
C THR A 43 5.88 -17.87 -13.75
N THR A 44 5.53 -18.50 -12.62
CA THR A 44 4.70 -17.93 -11.56
C THR A 44 5.21 -16.58 -11.07
N TYR A 45 6.54 -16.42 -10.98
CA TYR A 45 7.18 -15.21 -10.51
C TYR A 45 7.78 -14.35 -11.63
N GLY A 46 7.55 -14.73 -12.90
CA GLY A 46 8.02 -14.01 -14.09
C GLY A 46 8.96 -14.83 -14.98
N GLY A 47 9.57 -14.15 -15.95
CA GLY A 47 10.39 -14.76 -16.99
C GLY A 47 9.58 -15.10 -18.24
N ASP A 48 10.28 -15.54 -19.31
CA ASP A 48 9.68 -15.87 -20.61
C ASP A 48 9.24 -17.35 -20.73
N GLY A 49 9.65 -18.21 -19.78
CA GLY A 49 9.35 -19.64 -19.78
C GLY A 49 10.00 -20.44 -20.91
N ARG A 50 10.89 -19.82 -21.68
CA ARG A 50 11.63 -20.45 -22.80
C ARG A 50 13.13 -20.49 -22.52
N VAL A 51 13.70 -19.37 -22.09
CA VAL A 51 15.12 -19.20 -21.79
C VAL A 51 15.34 -18.96 -20.31
N ASN A 52 14.44 -18.21 -19.67
CA ASN A 52 14.55 -17.81 -18.27
C ASN A 52 13.21 -17.88 -17.51
N PHE A 53 13.31 -17.87 -16.19
CA PHE A 53 12.18 -17.76 -15.25
C PHE A 53 12.59 -16.90 -14.05
N GLY A 54 11.59 -16.29 -13.40
CA GLY A 54 11.81 -15.41 -12.24
C GLY A 54 11.79 -16.16 -10.91
N LEU A 55 12.61 -15.72 -9.96
CA LEU A 55 12.49 -16.06 -8.55
C LEU A 55 11.47 -15.13 -7.86
N PRO A 56 10.90 -15.56 -6.71
CA PRO A 56 10.06 -14.67 -5.89
C PRO A 56 10.79 -13.36 -5.55
N ASP A 57 10.05 -12.24 -5.55
CA ASP A 57 10.54 -10.95 -5.07
C ASP A 57 9.83 -10.62 -3.75
N LEU A 58 10.53 -10.84 -2.63
CA LEU A 58 10.03 -10.58 -1.28
C LEU A 58 10.54 -9.25 -0.70
N ARG A 59 11.21 -8.42 -1.51
CA ARG A 59 11.67 -7.09 -1.06
C ARG A 59 10.47 -6.21 -0.72
N SER A 60 10.42 -5.72 0.52
CA SER A 60 9.33 -4.91 1.06
C SER A 60 7.94 -5.57 0.97
N ARG A 61 7.88 -6.91 1.03
CA ARG A 61 6.64 -7.70 0.95
C ARG A 61 6.52 -8.64 2.12
N THR A 62 5.31 -8.73 2.66
CA THR A 62 4.94 -9.72 3.67
C THR A 62 4.37 -10.95 2.95
N PRO A 63 4.93 -12.16 3.13
CA PRO A 63 4.35 -13.36 2.54
C PRO A 63 3.01 -13.69 3.20
N ILE A 64 2.04 -14.05 2.38
CA ILE A 64 0.73 -14.54 2.81
C ILE A 64 0.46 -15.91 2.19
N HIS A 65 -0.41 -16.71 2.82
CA HIS A 65 -0.78 -18.02 2.29
C HIS A 65 -1.74 -17.89 1.11
N MET A 66 -1.57 -18.73 0.08
CA MET A 66 -2.52 -18.82 -1.05
C MET A 66 -3.89 -19.31 -0.57
N GLY A 67 -4.96 -18.84 -1.20
CA GLY A 67 -6.36 -19.17 -0.87
C GLY A 67 -7.19 -17.92 -0.62
N ASN A 68 -8.49 -18.06 -0.39
CA ASN A 68 -9.40 -16.94 -0.14
C ASN A 68 -9.25 -15.80 -1.17
N SER A 69 -9.28 -16.12 -2.46
CA SER A 69 -9.11 -15.21 -3.59
C SER A 69 -7.66 -14.77 -3.88
N HIS A 70 -6.66 -15.32 -3.20
CA HIS A 70 -5.25 -15.09 -3.52
C HIS A 70 -4.61 -16.30 -4.19
N THR A 71 -3.92 -16.07 -5.30
CA THR A 71 -3.22 -17.08 -6.08
C THR A 71 -1.73 -17.07 -5.80
N LEU A 72 -1.05 -18.21 -5.99
CA LEU A 72 0.39 -18.28 -5.84
C LEU A 72 1.09 -17.30 -6.78
N GLY A 73 2.04 -16.52 -6.27
CA GLY A 73 2.78 -15.53 -7.03
C GLY A 73 2.08 -14.18 -7.19
N GLU A 74 0.85 -14.04 -6.70
CA GLU A 74 0.12 -12.77 -6.71
C GLU A 74 0.86 -11.71 -5.89
N ARG A 75 0.84 -10.48 -6.40
CA ARG A 75 1.42 -9.30 -5.74
C ARG A 75 0.35 -8.24 -5.56
N GLY A 76 0.22 -7.72 -4.35
CA GLY A 76 -0.75 -6.67 -4.03
C GLY A 76 -0.23 -5.74 -2.93
N GLY A 77 -1.08 -4.76 -2.60
CA GLY A 77 -0.78 -3.76 -1.60
C GLY A 77 0.21 -2.69 -2.06
N GLU A 78 0.32 -1.65 -1.26
CA GLU A 78 1.19 -0.49 -1.50
C GLU A 78 1.95 -0.13 -0.22
N GLN A 79 3.24 0.21 -0.36
CA GLN A 79 4.07 0.67 0.76
C GLN A 79 3.70 2.07 1.22
N ALA A 80 3.25 2.90 0.30
CA ALA A 80 2.80 4.26 0.55
C ALA A 80 1.61 4.56 -0.35
N HIS A 81 0.61 5.25 0.18
CA HIS A 81 -0.62 5.57 -0.53
C HIS A 81 -0.98 7.04 -0.37
N THR A 82 -1.41 7.68 -1.45
CA THR A 82 -1.97 9.04 -1.43
C THR A 82 -3.47 8.94 -1.60
N LEU A 83 -4.21 9.37 -0.57
CA LEU A 83 -5.67 9.33 -0.60
C LEU A 83 -6.22 10.20 -1.74
N SER A 84 -7.09 9.61 -2.54
CA SER A 84 -7.92 10.32 -3.50
C SER A 84 -9.24 10.79 -2.84
N ILE A 85 -9.93 11.73 -3.49
CA ILE A 85 -11.23 12.24 -2.98
C ILE A 85 -12.26 11.11 -2.84
N SER A 86 -12.22 10.12 -3.73
CA SER A 86 -13.14 8.97 -3.71
C SER A 86 -12.90 7.99 -2.54
N GLU A 87 -11.73 8.02 -1.94
CA GLU A 87 -11.35 7.16 -0.81
C GLU A 87 -11.63 7.80 0.55
N ILE A 88 -11.92 9.10 0.56
CA ILE A 88 -12.28 9.82 1.78
C ILE A 88 -13.79 9.62 2.03
N PRO A 89 -14.19 9.09 3.21
CA PRO A 89 -15.61 8.98 3.55
C PRO A 89 -16.31 10.33 3.46
N THR A 90 -17.56 10.33 3.02
CA THR A 90 -18.40 11.53 2.99
C THR A 90 -18.52 12.09 4.41
N HIS A 91 -18.15 13.31 4.58
CA HIS A 91 -18.24 14.00 5.86
C HIS A 91 -18.74 15.43 5.65
N THR A 92 -19.21 16.13 6.74
CA THR A 92 -19.70 17.51 6.71
C THR A 92 -19.02 18.32 7.81
N HIS A 93 -18.85 19.61 7.53
CA HIS A 93 -18.41 20.57 8.53
C HIS A 93 -19.58 21.47 8.91
N THR A 94 -19.78 21.70 10.19
CA THR A 94 -20.80 22.64 10.69
C THR A 94 -20.18 24.00 10.89
N LEU A 95 -20.82 25.03 10.34
CA LEU A 95 -20.52 26.41 10.66
C LEU A 95 -21.45 26.82 11.82
N ASN A 96 -20.87 27.09 12.99
CA ASN A 96 -21.62 27.49 14.16
C ASN A 96 -21.88 28.99 14.13
N ALA A 97 -23.10 29.37 14.52
CA ALA A 97 -23.51 30.76 14.69
C ALA A 97 -24.41 30.88 15.91
N THR A 98 -24.57 32.07 16.48
CA THR A 98 -25.51 32.36 17.56
C THR A 98 -26.66 33.24 17.07
N SER A 99 -27.85 33.07 17.64
CA SER A 99 -28.98 33.92 17.40
C SER A 99 -28.97 35.21 18.24
N VAL A 100 -28.02 35.33 19.16
CA VAL A 100 -27.79 36.55 19.95
C VAL A 100 -27.18 37.62 19.09
N ASN A 101 -27.57 38.86 19.22
CA ASN A 101 -26.99 39.98 18.51
C ASN A 101 -25.50 40.14 18.81
N GLY A 102 -24.70 40.34 17.73
CA GLY A 102 -23.28 40.58 17.87
C GLY A 102 -22.98 41.97 18.43
N ASP A 103 -21.99 42.02 19.29
CA ASP A 103 -21.51 43.26 19.94
C ASP A 103 -20.04 43.57 19.55
N LEU A 104 -19.41 42.68 18.79
CA LEU A 104 -18.02 42.82 18.38
C LEU A 104 -17.91 42.97 16.85
N ILE A 105 -16.98 43.82 16.42
CA ILE A 105 -16.72 44.09 15.01
C ILE A 105 -15.58 43.24 14.41
N PHE A 106 -14.87 42.49 15.25
CA PHE A 106 -13.74 41.66 14.83
C PHE A 106 -14.13 40.19 14.71
N ALA A 107 -13.80 39.57 13.59
CA ALA A 107 -14.08 38.14 13.35
C ALA A 107 -13.11 37.19 14.07
N ALA A 108 -11.88 37.64 14.38
CA ALA A 108 -10.85 36.78 14.98
C ALA A 108 -11.29 36.27 16.36
N ALA A 109 -11.26 34.94 16.54
CA ALA A 109 -11.67 34.23 17.76
C ALA A 109 -13.17 34.41 18.13
N ASN A 110 -13.99 34.91 17.23
CA ASN A 110 -15.42 35.12 17.42
C ASN A 110 -16.25 34.27 16.44
N GLN A 111 -17.52 34.05 16.76
CA GLN A 111 -18.47 33.32 15.92
C GLN A 111 -19.44 34.28 15.23
N LEU A 112 -20.07 33.82 14.16
CA LEU A 112 -21.16 34.56 13.53
C LEU A 112 -22.30 34.76 14.50
N ALA A 113 -22.89 35.97 14.53
CA ALA A 113 -23.97 36.34 15.42
C ALA A 113 -25.18 36.89 14.67
N GLY A 114 -26.29 36.94 15.33
CA GLY A 114 -27.51 37.62 14.81
C GLY A 114 -27.26 39.10 14.56
N SER A 115 -28.01 39.69 13.65
CA SER A 115 -27.96 41.13 13.37
C SER A 115 -29.38 41.70 13.32
N PRO A 116 -29.59 42.83 13.95
CA PRO A 116 -30.89 43.54 13.85
C PRO A 116 -31.14 44.12 12.45
N SER A 117 -30.10 44.14 11.59
CA SER A 117 -30.15 44.75 10.25
C SER A 117 -30.56 43.76 9.14
N GLN A 118 -31.20 42.63 9.47
CA GLN A 118 -31.72 41.65 8.46
C GLN A 118 -30.65 41.21 7.43
N LEU A 119 -29.52 40.72 7.90
CA LEU A 119 -28.45 40.23 7.04
C LEU A 119 -28.71 38.82 6.47
N TYR A 120 -29.78 38.17 6.86
CA TYR A 120 -30.12 36.82 6.45
C TYR A 120 -31.51 36.82 5.81
N GLN A 121 -31.69 36.04 4.77
CA GLN A 121 -33.01 35.77 4.17
C GLN A 121 -33.19 34.25 3.97
N PRO A 122 -34.47 33.79 3.82
CA PRO A 122 -34.71 32.39 3.48
C PRO A 122 -33.99 31.98 2.22
N PRO A 123 -33.53 30.71 2.13
CA PRO A 123 -32.90 30.21 0.91
C PRO A 123 -33.90 30.28 -0.23
N ASP A 124 -33.54 30.95 -1.32
CA ASP A 124 -34.31 31.09 -2.53
C ASP A 124 -33.51 30.66 -3.77
N ALA A 125 -34.05 30.92 -4.97
CA ALA A 125 -33.40 30.55 -6.23
C ALA A 125 -32.21 31.42 -6.60
N ASN A 126 -31.88 32.46 -5.84
CA ASN A 126 -30.82 33.44 -6.14
C ASN A 126 -29.51 33.12 -5.34
N LEU A 127 -29.26 31.84 -5.09
CA LEU A 127 -28.05 31.42 -4.38
C LEU A 127 -26.81 31.72 -5.20
N VAL A 128 -25.83 32.40 -4.61
CA VAL A 128 -24.52 32.67 -5.20
C VAL A 128 -23.46 31.93 -4.38
N ALA A 129 -22.53 31.29 -5.07
CA ALA A 129 -21.41 30.62 -4.41
C ALA A 129 -20.54 31.65 -3.68
N MET A 130 -20.16 31.35 -2.44
CA MET A 130 -19.15 32.15 -1.73
C MET A 130 -17.79 32.05 -2.46
N ASN A 131 -16.93 33.04 -2.21
CA ASN A 131 -15.59 32.99 -2.74
C ASN A 131 -14.90 31.67 -2.30
N PRO A 132 -14.35 30.86 -3.22
CA PRO A 132 -13.67 29.60 -2.87
C PRO A 132 -12.57 29.76 -1.81
N ALA A 133 -11.94 30.93 -1.72
CA ALA A 133 -10.95 31.23 -0.68
C ALA A 133 -11.53 31.41 0.73
N SER A 134 -12.88 31.44 0.87
CA SER A 134 -13.53 31.53 2.19
C SER A 134 -13.34 30.26 3.02
N ILE A 135 -13.06 29.13 2.38
CA ILE A 135 -12.70 27.87 3.02
C ILE A 135 -11.35 27.43 2.42
N GLY A 136 -10.30 27.56 3.19
CA GLY A 136 -8.97 27.11 2.76
C GLY A 136 -8.83 25.61 2.81
N ASN A 137 -8.15 25.03 1.84
CA ASN A 137 -7.75 23.63 1.88
C ASN A 137 -6.68 23.42 2.98
N THR A 138 -6.85 22.40 3.79
CA THR A 138 -5.84 21.97 4.75
C THR A 138 -5.38 20.56 4.39
N GLY A 139 -4.07 20.36 4.34
CA GLY A 139 -3.44 19.11 3.93
C GLY A 139 -2.57 19.30 2.69
N GLY A 140 -1.67 18.37 2.42
CA GLY A 140 -0.66 18.49 1.37
C GLY A 140 -0.70 17.38 0.32
N SER A 141 -1.76 16.56 0.28
CA SER A 141 -1.83 15.38 -0.61
C SER A 141 -0.56 14.53 -0.57
N GLN A 142 0.04 14.43 0.62
CA GLN A 142 1.26 13.64 0.83
C GLN A 142 0.88 12.17 1.01
N ALA A 143 1.69 11.30 0.41
CA ALA A 143 1.54 9.87 0.64
C ALA A 143 1.84 9.54 2.12
N HIS A 144 0.98 8.74 2.74
CA HIS A 144 1.25 8.15 4.04
C HIS A 144 1.85 6.76 3.87
N LEU A 145 2.72 6.38 4.80
CA LEU A 145 3.34 5.05 4.81
C LEU A 145 2.38 4.04 5.43
N ASN A 146 2.13 2.94 4.69
CA ASN A 146 1.34 1.79 5.17
C ASN A 146 2.21 0.75 5.90
N MET A 147 3.52 0.98 5.98
CA MET A 147 4.46 0.05 6.59
C MET A 147 4.41 0.17 8.11
N GLN A 148 4.09 -0.93 8.78
CA GLN A 148 4.23 -1.04 10.23
C GLN A 148 5.72 -1.03 10.63
N PRO A 149 6.08 -0.84 11.92
CA PRO A 149 7.45 -1.02 12.39
C PRO A 149 7.98 -2.40 11.97
N PHE A 150 9.16 -2.44 11.37
CA PHE A 150 9.72 -3.65 10.77
C PHE A 150 11.21 -3.83 11.10
N LEU A 151 11.65 -5.07 11.04
CA LEU A 151 13.06 -5.46 11.04
C LEU A 151 13.35 -6.22 9.75
N VAL A 152 14.35 -5.78 8.99
CA VAL A 152 14.70 -6.38 7.70
C VAL A 152 15.52 -7.64 7.91
N LEU A 153 15.05 -8.74 7.33
CA LEU A 153 15.75 -10.01 7.20
C LEU A 153 15.74 -10.44 5.72
N ASN A 154 16.70 -11.25 5.32
CA ASN A 154 16.78 -11.75 3.94
C ASN A 154 15.99 -13.05 3.79
N PHE A 155 15.30 -13.18 2.66
CA PHE A 155 14.70 -14.42 2.21
C PHE A 155 15.60 -15.04 1.13
N SER A 156 15.95 -16.31 1.29
CA SER A 156 16.71 -17.05 0.31
C SER A 156 15.99 -18.31 -0.10
N ILE A 157 16.10 -18.67 -1.38
CA ILE A 157 15.49 -19.87 -1.97
C ILE A 157 16.57 -20.89 -2.35
N ALA A 158 16.34 -22.15 -2.05
CA ALA A 158 17.25 -23.25 -2.38
C ALA A 158 17.21 -23.55 -3.89
N LEU A 159 18.37 -23.43 -4.55
CA LEU A 159 18.57 -23.79 -5.96
C LEU A 159 18.92 -25.29 -6.12
N GLN A 160 19.31 -25.95 -5.02
CA GLN A 160 19.69 -27.34 -4.95
C GLN A 160 19.07 -27.98 -3.70
N GLY A 161 18.65 -29.22 -3.79
CA GLY A 161 18.06 -29.95 -2.69
C GLY A 161 17.20 -31.11 -3.15
N ILE A 162 16.46 -31.71 -2.20
CA ILE A 162 15.56 -32.84 -2.45
C ILE A 162 14.35 -32.34 -3.26
N PHE A 163 14.05 -33.00 -4.38
CA PHE A 163 12.85 -32.68 -5.15
C PHE A 163 11.59 -33.08 -4.35
N PRO A 164 10.67 -32.13 -4.06
CA PRO A 164 9.47 -32.44 -3.30
C PRO A 164 8.52 -33.32 -4.14
N SER A 165 8.15 -34.50 -3.60
CA SER A 165 7.13 -35.35 -4.20
C SER A 165 5.74 -34.98 -3.69
N GLN A 166 4.76 -34.95 -4.57
CA GLN A 166 3.35 -34.94 -4.17
C GLN A 166 2.97 -36.36 -3.75
N THR A 167 2.54 -36.52 -2.52
CA THR A 167 1.96 -37.79 -2.02
C THR A 167 0.46 -37.79 -2.20
#